data_48507b25a8690707a963c662450b7c33
#
_entry.id   48507b25a8690707a963c662450b7c33
#
_cell.length_a   1.000
_cell.length_b   1.000
_cell.length_c   1.000
_cell.angle_alpha   90.00
_cell.angle_beta   90.00
_cell.angle_gamma   90.00
#
_symmetry.space_group_name_H-M   'P 1'
#
loop_
_entity.id
_entity.type
_entity.pdbx_description
1 polymer ?
#
loop_
_entity_poly.entity_id
_entity_poly.type
_entity_poly.pdbx_seq_one_letter_code
_entity_poly.pdbx_strand_id
1 'polypeptide(L)'
;MTISRSNRISKIHSDIRGPLYVEALRMQAAGERVLKLNTGNPASFGFTLPESVRTALTEHVDEAVPYCDVRGMEEARAAILRYHRSRGLRDITMEDIFICNGVSEAVTMLMTALVGDGDEILVPAP
;
A
#
# COMPACT_ATOMS: atom_id res chain seq x y z
N MET A 1 23.74 -27.78 -5.16
CA MET A 1 22.32 -27.55 -5.54
C MET A 1 22.20 -26.10 -5.98
N THR A 2 21.95 -25.82 -7.25
CA THR A 2 21.87 -24.44 -7.76
C THR A 2 20.39 -24.02 -7.71
N ILE A 3 20.08 -22.98 -6.94
CA ILE A 3 18.74 -22.42 -6.87
C ILE A 3 18.56 -21.49 -8.07
N SER A 4 17.61 -21.79 -8.95
CA SER A 4 17.26 -20.96 -10.09
C SER A 4 15.96 -20.17 -9.82
N ARG A 5 15.81 -19.03 -10.49
CA ARG A 5 14.55 -18.25 -10.43
C ARG A 5 13.41 -19.02 -11.09
N SER A 6 12.22 -18.88 -10.52
CA SER A 6 10.99 -19.40 -11.18
C SER A 6 10.77 -18.75 -12.54
N ASN A 7 10.32 -19.53 -13.51
CA ASN A 7 9.93 -19.02 -14.83
C ASN A 7 8.79 -17.99 -14.79
N ARG A 8 8.01 -17.97 -13.70
CA ARG A 8 6.99 -16.94 -13.50
C ARG A 8 7.60 -15.55 -13.30
N ILE A 9 8.73 -15.48 -12.57
CA ILE A 9 9.42 -14.21 -12.30
C ILE A 9 10.10 -13.64 -13.56
N SER A 10 10.52 -14.48 -14.48
CA SER A 10 11.18 -14.01 -15.72
C SER A 10 10.24 -13.22 -16.66
N LYS A 11 8.93 -13.33 -16.47
CA LYS A 11 7.91 -12.63 -17.25
C LYS A 11 7.38 -11.36 -16.54
N ILE A 12 7.80 -11.11 -15.30
CA ILE A 12 7.32 -9.97 -14.53
C ILE A 12 8.27 -8.78 -14.77
N HIS A 13 7.70 -7.71 -15.29
CA HIS A 13 8.34 -6.40 -15.36
C HIS A 13 7.86 -5.56 -14.16
N SER A 14 8.48 -5.74 -13.00
CA SER A 14 8.07 -5.03 -11.77
C SER A 14 9.09 -3.98 -11.33
N ASP A 15 9.64 -3.25 -12.28
CA ASP A 15 10.59 -2.20 -11.95
C ASP A 15 9.89 -0.84 -11.86
N ILE A 16 9.20 -0.63 -10.73
CA ILE A 16 8.55 0.64 -10.39
C ILE A 16 9.55 1.81 -10.41
N ARG A 17 10.82 1.53 -10.20
CA ARG A 17 11.87 2.54 -10.07
C ARG A 17 12.66 2.75 -11.36
N GLY A 18 12.70 1.77 -12.24
CA GLY A 18 13.33 1.82 -13.55
C GLY A 18 14.84 2.14 -13.54
N PRO A 19 15.47 2.16 -14.71
CA PRO A 19 16.90 2.46 -14.84
C PRO A 19 17.26 3.88 -14.39
N LEU A 20 16.33 4.84 -14.50
CA LEU A 20 16.53 6.22 -14.05
C LEU A 20 16.74 6.34 -12.53
N TYR A 21 16.23 5.39 -11.75
CA TYR A 21 16.47 5.39 -10.31
C TYR A 21 17.94 5.12 -9.96
N VAL A 22 18.57 4.18 -10.66
CA VAL A 22 19.99 3.86 -10.47
C VAL A 22 20.86 5.06 -10.85
N GLU A 23 20.55 5.73 -11.95
CA GLU A 23 21.24 6.93 -12.37
C GLU A 23 21.06 8.08 -11.37
N ALA A 24 19.85 8.29 -10.87
CA ALA A 24 19.58 9.28 -9.83
C ALA A 24 20.41 9.03 -8.55
N LEU A 25 20.56 7.77 -8.14
CA LEU A 25 21.43 7.42 -7.01
C LEU A 25 22.90 7.71 -7.30
N ARG A 26 23.37 7.42 -8.51
CA ARG A 26 24.74 7.72 -8.95
C ARG A 26 25.04 9.21 -8.89
N MET A 27 24.12 10.02 -9.43
CA MET A 27 24.23 11.51 -9.41
C MET A 27 24.28 12.02 -7.96
N GLN A 28 23.38 11.52 -7.10
CA GLN A 28 23.36 11.90 -5.68
C GLN A 28 24.68 11.51 -4.97
N ALA A 29 25.22 10.34 -5.27
CA ALA A 29 26.52 9.89 -4.71
C ALA A 29 27.68 10.77 -5.20
N ALA A 30 27.57 11.36 -6.39
CA ALA A 30 28.52 12.34 -6.92
C ALA A 30 28.33 13.77 -6.36
N GLY A 31 27.39 13.96 -5.43
CA GLY A 31 27.11 15.28 -4.83
C GLY A 31 26.13 16.14 -5.63
N GLU A 32 25.54 15.60 -6.70
CA GLU A 32 24.57 16.34 -7.48
C GLU A 32 23.19 16.40 -6.81
N ARG A 33 22.51 17.52 -6.91
CA ARG A 33 21.15 17.68 -6.36
C ARG A 33 20.13 17.13 -7.35
N VAL A 34 19.52 15.98 -7.00
CA VAL A 34 18.46 15.36 -7.79
C VAL A 34 17.11 15.60 -7.14
N LEU A 35 16.19 16.28 -7.84
CA LEU A 35 14.81 16.46 -7.44
C LEU A 35 13.97 15.26 -7.94
N LYS A 36 13.50 14.44 -7.02
CA LYS A 36 12.67 13.26 -7.31
C LYS A 36 11.19 13.65 -7.33
N LEU A 37 10.56 13.62 -8.50
CA LEU A 37 9.14 13.95 -8.67
C LEU A 37 8.26 12.71 -8.90
N ASN A 38 8.86 11.55 -8.92
CA ASN A 38 8.20 10.27 -9.22
C ASN A 38 7.55 9.60 -8.02
N THR A 39 7.85 10.04 -6.79
CA THR A 39 7.33 9.42 -5.57
C THR A 39 6.92 10.50 -4.59
N GLY A 40 5.66 10.43 -4.14
CA GLY A 40 5.18 11.27 -3.05
C GLY A 40 5.77 10.79 -1.72
N ASN A 41 6.55 11.65 -1.08
CA ASN A 41 7.06 11.38 0.27
C ASN A 41 6.86 12.64 1.13
N PRO A 42 5.71 12.79 1.80
CA PRO A 42 5.40 13.97 2.60
C PRO A 42 6.46 14.32 3.65
N ALA A 43 7.07 13.32 4.27
CA ALA A 43 8.12 13.54 5.29
C ALA A 43 9.34 14.30 4.74
N SER A 44 9.69 14.10 3.47
CA SER A 44 10.79 14.82 2.81
C SER A 44 10.50 16.31 2.61
N PHE A 45 9.24 16.72 2.76
CA PHE A 45 8.77 18.10 2.62
C PHE A 45 8.35 18.71 3.96
N GLY A 46 8.81 18.14 5.07
CA GLY A 46 8.57 18.68 6.42
C GLY A 46 7.22 18.31 7.02
N PHE A 47 6.43 17.48 6.38
CA PHE A 47 5.19 16.96 7.00
C PHE A 47 5.54 15.94 8.07
N THR A 48 4.96 16.12 9.22
CA THR A 48 5.12 15.20 10.36
C THR A 48 3.81 14.49 10.65
N LEU A 49 3.89 13.42 11.43
CA LEU A 49 2.70 12.73 11.91
C LEU A 49 1.87 13.70 12.77
N PRO A 50 0.56 13.87 12.50
CA PRO A 50 -0.32 14.65 13.37
C PRO A 50 -0.25 14.16 14.82
N GLU A 51 -0.30 15.10 15.78
CA GLU A 51 -0.18 14.77 17.19
C GLU A 51 -1.28 13.81 17.67
N SER A 52 -2.51 13.96 17.19
CA SER A 52 -3.61 13.04 17.49
C SER A 52 -3.32 11.59 17.08
N VAL A 53 -2.64 11.39 15.93
CA VAL A 53 -2.24 10.05 15.46
C VAL A 53 -1.09 9.51 16.30
N ARG A 54 -0.12 10.37 16.66
CA ARG A 54 1.01 10.00 17.53
C ARG A 54 0.51 9.54 18.90
N THR A 55 -0.39 10.31 19.50
CA THR A 55 -1.00 10.00 20.81
C THR A 55 -1.73 8.66 20.74
N ALA A 56 -2.61 8.48 19.76
CA ALA A 56 -3.35 7.24 19.59
C ALA A 56 -2.43 6.02 19.43
N LEU A 57 -1.36 6.12 18.62
CA LEU A 57 -0.38 5.04 18.47
C LEU A 57 0.32 4.71 19.80
N THR A 58 0.64 5.72 20.61
CA THR A 58 1.32 5.50 21.89
C THR A 58 0.38 4.88 22.92
N GLU A 59 -0.86 5.34 22.96
CA GLU A 59 -1.88 4.86 23.92
C GLU A 59 -2.36 3.42 23.63
N HIS A 60 -2.37 3.02 22.35
CA HIS A 60 -2.92 1.73 21.90
C HIS A 60 -1.87 0.74 21.37
N VAL A 61 -0.56 1.00 21.59
CA VAL A 61 0.51 0.15 21.07
C VAL A 61 0.42 -1.29 21.58
N ASP A 62 0.02 -1.49 22.82
CA ASP A 62 -0.09 -2.81 23.43
C ASP A 62 -1.27 -3.61 22.88
N GLU A 63 -2.28 -2.94 22.33
CA GLU A 63 -3.42 -3.58 21.66
C GLU A 63 -3.03 -4.23 20.31
N ALA A 64 -1.89 -3.86 19.75
CA ALA A 64 -1.35 -4.44 18.53
C ALA A 64 -0.62 -5.78 18.74
N VAL A 65 -0.40 -6.20 20.00
CA VAL A 65 0.33 -7.45 20.32
C VAL A 65 -0.47 -8.71 20.00
N PRO A 66 -1.78 -8.83 20.36
CA PRO A 66 -2.55 -10.03 20.06
C PRO A 66 -2.95 -10.10 18.59
N TYR A 67 -3.27 -11.32 18.14
CA TYR A 67 -3.94 -11.50 16.85
C TYR A 67 -5.35 -10.90 16.90
N CYS A 68 -5.78 -10.34 15.77
CA CYS A 68 -7.13 -9.84 15.59
C CYS A 68 -7.89 -10.65 14.51
N ASP A 69 -9.14 -10.27 14.23
CA ASP A 69 -9.92 -10.82 13.11
C ASP A 69 -9.13 -10.63 11.79
N VAL A 70 -9.21 -11.63 10.93
CA VAL A 70 -8.51 -11.64 9.62
C VAL A 70 -8.90 -10.46 8.72
N ARG A 71 -10.05 -9.85 8.95
CA ARG A 71 -10.52 -8.66 8.24
C ARG A 71 -10.01 -7.35 8.86
N GLY A 72 -9.36 -7.43 10.02
CA GLY A 72 -8.89 -6.29 10.81
C GLY A 72 -9.76 -6.02 12.04
N MET A 73 -9.25 -5.18 12.93
CA MET A 73 -9.92 -4.81 14.18
C MET A 73 -11.31 -4.21 13.93
N GLU A 74 -12.28 -4.62 14.73
CA GLU A 74 -13.68 -4.22 14.57
C GLU A 74 -13.85 -2.70 14.68
N GLU A 75 -13.19 -2.07 15.63
CA GLU A 75 -13.24 -0.63 15.87
C GLU A 75 -12.73 0.16 14.67
N ALA A 76 -11.64 -0.31 14.06
CA ALA A 76 -11.07 0.32 12.87
C ALA A 76 -12.00 0.17 11.67
N ARG A 77 -12.56 -1.02 11.45
CA ARG A 77 -13.54 -1.29 10.38
C ARG A 77 -14.81 -0.45 10.56
N ALA A 78 -15.31 -0.33 11.81
CA ALA A 78 -16.45 0.51 12.14
C ALA A 78 -16.16 2.00 11.87
N ALA A 79 -14.96 2.47 12.16
CA ALA A 79 -14.54 3.84 11.85
C ALA A 79 -14.50 4.09 10.33
N ILE A 80 -13.97 3.16 9.56
CA ILE A 80 -13.95 3.19 8.09
C ILE A 80 -15.38 3.22 7.54
N LEU A 81 -16.25 2.36 8.04
CA LEU A 81 -17.66 2.33 7.64
C LEU A 81 -18.37 3.67 7.88
N ARG A 82 -18.20 4.27 9.08
CA ARG A 82 -18.78 5.58 9.40
C ARG A 82 -18.24 6.66 8.46
N TYR A 83 -16.95 6.66 8.19
CA TYR A 83 -16.32 7.62 7.29
C TYR A 83 -16.90 7.54 5.87
N HIS A 84 -16.98 6.36 5.29
CA HIS A 84 -17.48 6.19 3.93
C HIS A 84 -18.97 6.47 3.82
N ARG A 85 -19.77 6.09 4.82
CA ARG A 85 -21.20 6.43 4.87
C ARG A 85 -21.42 7.95 4.95
N SER A 86 -20.61 8.67 5.70
CA SER A 86 -20.67 10.14 5.76
C SER A 86 -20.31 10.80 4.42
N ARG A 87 -19.60 10.09 3.54
CA ARG A 87 -19.25 10.52 2.19
C ARG A 87 -20.25 10.06 1.12
N GLY A 88 -21.36 9.46 1.51
CA GLY A 88 -22.44 9.09 0.61
C GLY A 88 -22.39 7.65 0.09
N LEU A 89 -21.44 6.84 0.49
CA LEU A 89 -21.40 5.42 0.17
C LEU A 89 -22.36 4.67 1.12
N ARG A 90 -23.55 4.32 0.64
CA ARG A 90 -24.64 3.83 1.51
C ARG A 90 -24.73 2.31 1.58
N ASP A 91 -24.42 1.63 0.48
CA ASP A 91 -24.65 0.19 0.30
C ASP A 91 -23.43 -0.63 0.72
N ILE A 92 -22.81 -0.27 1.87
CA ILE A 92 -21.72 -1.01 2.49
C ILE A 92 -22.04 -1.37 3.93
N THR A 93 -21.53 -2.50 4.34
CA THR A 93 -21.63 -3.06 5.68
C THR A 93 -20.24 -3.33 6.28
N MET A 94 -20.18 -3.79 7.50
CA MET A 94 -18.93 -4.23 8.13
C MET A 94 -18.30 -5.44 7.41
N GLU A 95 -19.12 -6.24 6.74
CA GLU A 95 -18.66 -7.44 6.02
C GLU A 95 -17.90 -7.11 4.73
N ASP A 96 -18.09 -5.91 4.20
CA ASP A 96 -17.45 -5.44 2.97
C ASP A 96 -16.10 -4.75 3.22
N ILE A 97 -15.65 -4.69 4.50
CA ILE A 97 -14.43 -3.97 4.88
C ILE A 97 -13.35 -4.92 5.34
N PHE A 98 -12.23 -4.89 4.64
CA PHE A 98 -11.01 -5.63 4.95
C PHE A 98 -9.85 -4.65 5.09
N ILE A 99 -9.11 -4.74 6.18
CA ILE A 99 -7.91 -3.95 6.42
C ILE A 99 -6.71 -4.74 5.92
N CYS A 100 -5.97 -4.15 5.00
CA CYS A 100 -4.79 -4.75 4.38
C CYS A 100 -3.53 -3.95 4.75
N ASN A 101 -2.38 -4.59 4.61
CA ASN A 101 -1.08 -3.96 4.83
C ASN A 101 -0.66 -3.14 3.60
N GLY A 102 -1.43 -2.08 3.33
CA GLY A 102 -1.25 -1.20 2.20
C GLY A 102 -1.98 -1.64 0.93
N VAL A 103 -2.04 -0.73 -0.04
CA VAL A 103 -2.77 -0.92 -1.31
C VAL A 103 -2.21 -2.08 -2.12
N SER A 104 -0.91 -2.33 -2.08
CA SER A 104 -0.28 -3.42 -2.86
C SER A 104 -0.77 -4.80 -2.43
N GLU A 105 -0.97 -5.01 -1.13
CA GLU A 105 -1.54 -6.25 -0.62
C GLU A 105 -3.01 -6.38 -1.05
N ALA A 106 -3.80 -5.32 -0.88
CA ALA A 106 -5.20 -5.32 -1.29
C ALA A 106 -5.36 -5.64 -2.79
N VAL A 107 -4.56 -5.02 -3.66
CA VAL A 107 -4.57 -5.30 -5.10
C VAL A 107 -4.18 -6.75 -5.37
N THR A 108 -3.15 -7.28 -4.73
CA THR A 108 -2.72 -8.67 -4.91
C THR A 108 -3.83 -9.65 -4.53
N MET A 109 -4.48 -9.41 -3.39
CA MET A 109 -5.59 -10.25 -2.92
C MET A 109 -6.79 -10.19 -3.87
N LEU A 110 -7.19 -8.99 -4.30
CA LEU A 110 -8.29 -8.79 -5.23
C LEU A 110 -8.02 -9.47 -6.58
N MET A 111 -6.83 -9.27 -7.16
CA MET A 111 -6.47 -9.90 -8.43
C MET A 111 -6.47 -11.42 -8.31
N THR A 112 -5.95 -11.96 -7.20
CA THR A 112 -5.94 -13.41 -6.96
C THR A 112 -7.35 -13.98 -6.79
N ALA A 113 -8.25 -13.23 -6.17
CA ALA A 113 -9.60 -13.71 -5.87
C ALA A 113 -10.59 -13.56 -7.04
N LEU A 114 -10.41 -12.54 -7.88
CA LEU A 114 -11.41 -12.13 -8.86
C LEU A 114 -10.99 -12.33 -10.31
N VAL A 115 -9.70 -12.54 -10.60
CA VAL A 115 -9.17 -12.56 -11.95
C VAL A 115 -8.57 -13.92 -12.27
N GLY A 116 -9.12 -14.61 -13.28
CA GLY A 116 -8.68 -15.89 -13.80
C GLY A 116 -8.09 -15.82 -15.20
N ASP A 117 -7.78 -16.99 -15.76
CA ASP A 117 -7.27 -17.07 -17.13
C ASP A 117 -8.35 -16.63 -18.14
N GLY A 118 -8.01 -15.64 -18.95
CA GLY A 118 -8.90 -15.07 -19.97
C GLY A 118 -9.66 -13.81 -19.54
N ASP A 119 -9.59 -13.44 -18.28
CA ASP A 119 -10.17 -12.18 -17.81
C ASP A 119 -9.30 -10.97 -18.20
N GLU A 120 -9.96 -9.83 -18.39
CA GLU A 120 -9.32 -8.57 -18.76
C GLU A 120 -9.49 -7.52 -17.65
N ILE A 121 -8.45 -6.73 -17.41
CA ILE A 121 -8.47 -5.64 -16.46
C ILE A 121 -8.22 -4.32 -17.19
N LEU A 122 -9.10 -3.33 -16.98
CA LEU A 122 -8.91 -1.99 -17.47
C LEU A 122 -8.06 -1.18 -16.47
N VAL A 123 -6.92 -0.71 -16.95
CA VAL A 123 -6.01 0.12 -16.16
C VAL A 123 -5.86 1.48 -16.85
N PRO A 124 -6.12 2.61 -16.15
CA PRO A 124 -5.86 3.93 -16.72
C PRO A 124 -4.36 4.11 -16.99
N ALA A 125 -4.03 4.68 -18.14
CA ALA A 125 -2.67 5.04 -18.53
C ALA A 125 -2.69 6.42 -19.23
N PRO A 126 -1.68 7.27 -19.10
CA PRO A 126 -0.50 7.16 -18.27
C PRO A 126 -0.79 7.32 -16.80
#